data_041fba21db04162000a30c317a642280
#
_entry.id   041fba21db04162000a30c317a642280
#
_cell.length_a   1.000
_cell.length_b   1.000
_cell.length_c   1.000
_cell.angle_alpha   90.00
_cell.angle_beta   90.00
_cell.angle_gamma   90.00
#
_symmetry.space_group_name_H-M   'P 1'
#
loop_
_entity.id
_entity.type
_entity.pdbx_description
1 polymer ?
#
loop_
_entity_poly.entity_id
_entity_poly.type
_entity_poly.pdbx_seq_one_letter_code
_entity_poly.pdbx_strand_id
1 'polypeptide(L)'
;DCLGIAGHPDVKTPYLDSLAAEGTYFPNAYSACPSCIPARAALFTGLSQEHHHRVGYQDGITWDYPHMLPAALSDGGYHTEMVGKMHVHPPLYRCGFQNMTLHDGYIGYYRNPNAPAKEHQLFHDSYLHWLKCRCGYDADVNDAGLECNSFLVKPWPYDEMSHPTNWTVSESIRFL
;
A
#
# COMPACT_ATOMS: atom_id res chain seq x y z
N ASP A 1 14.75 -10.36 2.95
CA ASP A 1 15.41 -10.84 4.16
C ASP A 1 14.47 -11.47 5.18
N CYS A 2 13.18 -11.07 5.21
CA CYS A 2 12.20 -11.58 6.17
C CYS A 2 11.36 -12.73 5.58
N LEU A 3 12.00 -13.69 4.93
CA LEU A 3 11.37 -14.87 4.34
C LEU A 3 12.11 -16.14 4.78
N GLY A 4 11.36 -17.23 4.98
CA GLY A 4 11.95 -18.55 5.30
C GLY A 4 12.87 -19.03 4.18
N ILE A 5 12.44 -18.93 2.91
CA ILE A 5 13.24 -19.29 1.73
C ILE A 5 14.55 -18.48 1.63
N ALA A 6 14.62 -17.28 2.19
CA ALA A 6 15.82 -16.47 2.25
C ALA A 6 16.75 -16.84 3.42
N GLY A 7 16.41 -17.86 4.20
CA GLY A 7 17.22 -18.34 5.32
C GLY A 7 17.03 -17.57 6.62
N HIS A 8 15.93 -16.83 6.79
CA HIS A 8 15.67 -16.12 8.06
C HIS A 8 15.50 -17.12 9.22
N PRO A 9 16.22 -16.95 10.35
CA PRO A 9 16.22 -17.96 11.41
C PRO A 9 14.89 -18.12 12.12
N ASP A 10 14.14 -17.03 12.33
CA ASP A 10 12.94 -16.99 13.17
C ASP A 10 11.64 -16.85 12.36
N VAL A 11 11.66 -16.09 11.28
CA VAL A 11 10.47 -15.82 10.45
C VAL A 11 10.09 -17.07 9.64
N LYS A 12 8.84 -17.49 9.76
CA LYS A 12 8.27 -18.60 9.02
C LYS A 12 7.26 -18.09 8.00
N THR A 13 7.48 -18.39 6.74
CA THR A 13 6.64 -17.95 5.61
C THR A 13 6.24 -19.13 4.72
N PRO A 14 5.53 -20.15 5.26
CA PRO A 14 5.34 -21.42 4.56
C PRO A 14 4.64 -21.27 3.20
N TYR A 15 3.70 -20.36 3.07
CA TYR A 15 3.00 -20.15 1.80
C TYR A 15 3.88 -19.44 0.74
N LEU A 16 4.69 -18.46 1.16
CA LEU A 16 5.65 -17.82 0.26
C LEU A 16 6.79 -18.75 -0.11
N ASP A 17 7.23 -19.58 0.82
CA ASP A 17 8.25 -20.59 0.60
C ASP A 17 7.74 -21.67 -0.40
N SER A 18 6.48 -22.10 -0.30
CA SER A 18 5.84 -23.00 -1.27
C SER A 18 5.74 -22.38 -2.65
N LEU A 19 5.29 -21.11 -2.73
CA LEU A 19 5.24 -20.39 -4.00
C LEU A 19 6.61 -20.28 -4.65
N ALA A 20 7.65 -20.01 -3.87
CA ALA A 20 9.03 -19.94 -4.37
C ALA A 20 9.55 -21.31 -4.84
N ALA A 21 9.14 -22.40 -4.19
CA ALA A 21 9.50 -23.77 -4.59
C ALA A 21 8.83 -24.21 -5.90
N GLU A 22 7.63 -23.69 -6.19
CA GLU A 22 6.88 -23.97 -7.41
C GLU A 22 7.22 -23.01 -8.56
N GLY A 23 7.79 -21.85 -8.25
CA GLY A 23 8.07 -20.75 -9.17
C GLY A 23 9.55 -20.45 -9.32
N THR A 24 9.87 -19.17 -9.50
CA THR A 24 11.23 -18.65 -9.60
C THR A 24 11.50 -17.66 -8.49
N TYR A 25 12.47 -17.94 -7.64
CA TYR A 25 12.95 -17.03 -6.61
C TYR A 25 14.14 -16.21 -7.10
N PHE A 26 14.08 -14.89 -6.97
CA PHE A 26 15.12 -13.94 -7.33
C PHE A 26 15.83 -13.41 -6.07
N PRO A 27 16.94 -14.00 -5.63
CA PRO A 27 17.59 -13.61 -4.37
C PRO A 27 18.21 -12.21 -4.41
N ASN A 28 18.47 -11.67 -5.60
CA ASN A 28 19.08 -10.37 -5.82
C ASN A 28 18.13 -9.38 -6.51
N ALA A 29 16.86 -9.38 -6.13
CA ALA A 29 15.91 -8.38 -6.59
C ALA A 29 15.97 -7.12 -5.73
N TYR A 30 16.17 -5.97 -6.35
CA TYR A 30 16.33 -4.68 -5.68
C TYR A 30 15.30 -3.67 -6.16
N SER A 31 14.77 -2.86 -5.23
CA SER A 31 13.99 -1.68 -5.60
C SER A 31 14.91 -0.62 -6.21
N ALA A 32 14.45 0.05 -7.26
CA ALA A 32 15.19 1.17 -7.87
C ALA A 32 15.44 2.33 -6.88
N CYS A 33 14.57 2.49 -5.89
CA CYS A 33 14.73 3.48 -4.82
C CYS A 33 14.04 2.99 -3.54
N PRO A 34 14.66 3.13 -2.36
CA PRO A 34 14.07 2.72 -1.08
C PRO A 34 13.08 3.77 -0.52
N SER A 35 12.36 4.48 -1.37
CA SER A 35 11.35 5.47 -1.01
C SER A 35 10.04 5.18 -1.75
N CYS A 36 8.91 5.35 -1.05
CA CYS A 36 7.61 4.86 -1.53
C CYS A 36 7.15 5.48 -2.87
N ILE A 37 7.28 6.80 -3.06
CA ILE A 37 6.82 7.45 -4.30
C ILE A 37 7.68 7.07 -5.51
N PRO A 38 9.01 7.22 -5.49
CA PRO A 38 9.83 6.84 -6.66
C PRO A 38 9.84 5.32 -6.92
N ALA A 39 9.80 4.47 -5.87
CA ALA A 39 9.68 3.03 -6.07
C ALA A 39 8.37 2.65 -6.78
N ARG A 40 7.25 3.29 -6.41
CA ARG A 40 5.96 3.07 -7.08
C ARG A 40 5.94 3.63 -8.49
N ALA A 41 6.56 4.79 -8.73
CA ALA A 41 6.71 5.32 -10.07
C ALA A 41 7.46 4.34 -10.98
N ALA A 42 8.60 3.81 -10.53
CA ALA A 42 9.33 2.79 -11.26
C ALA A 42 8.47 1.52 -11.51
N LEU A 43 7.75 1.04 -10.48
CA LEU A 43 6.88 -0.14 -10.60
C LEU A 43 5.75 0.05 -11.60
N PHE A 44 5.06 1.20 -11.56
CA PHE A 44 3.89 1.44 -12.41
C PHE A 44 4.24 1.84 -13.83
N THR A 45 5.39 2.48 -14.05
CA THR A 45 5.79 2.96 -15.38
C THR A 45 6.80 2.07 -16.09
N GLY A 46 7.53 1.22 -15.34
CA GLY A 46 8.68 0.48 -15.86
C GLY A 46 9.89 1.36 -16.16
N LEU A 47 9.87 2.62 -15.77
CA LEU A 47 10.94 3.60 -16.06
C LEU A 47 11.96 3.66 -14.91
N SER A 48 13.20 3.98 -15.25
CA SER A 48 14.22 4.36 -14.26
C SER A 48 13.95 5.75 -13.68
N GLN A 49 14.58 6.07 -12.55
CA GLN A 49 14.38 7.35 -11.85
C GLN A 49 14.67 8.57 -12.72
N GLU A 50 15.68 8.53 -13.56
CA GLU A 50 16.03 9.59 -14.51
C GLU A 50 14.97 9.81 -15.58
N HIS A 51 14.16 8.80 -15.91
CA HIS A 51 13.10 8.90 -16.91
C HIS A 51 11.73 9.24 -16.31
N HIS A 52 11.41 8.75 -15.12
CA HIS A 52 10.16 9.14 -14.44
C HIS A 52 10.32 10.38 -13.55
N HIS A 53 11.56 10.94 -13.43
CA HIS A 53 11.90 12.19 -12.76
C HIS A 53 11.57 12.27 -11.26
N ARG A 54 11.40 11.11 -10.57
CA ARG A 54 11.16 11.06 -9.12
C ARG A 54 12.36 10.45 -8.42
N VAL A 55 13.24 11.31 -7.91
CA VAL A 55 14.51 10.89 -7.33
C VAL A 55 14.38 10.59 -5.82
N GLY A 56 13.49 11.31 -5.12
CA GLY A 56 13.27 11.16 -3.68
C GLY A 56 11.79 11.27 -3.30
N TYR A 57 11.53 11.27 -1.99
CA TYR A 57 10.18 11.48 -1.49
C TYR A 57 9.71 12.91 -1.77
N GLN A 58 8.68 13.04 -2.57
CA GLN A 58 8.03 14.32 -2.84
C GLN A 58 6.54 14.03 -3.14
N ASP A 59 5.70 14.29 -2.16
CA ASP A 59 4.25 14.17 -2.30
C ASP A 59 3.63 15.44 -2.95
N GLY A 60 2.39 15.33 -3.39
CA GLY A 60 1.66 16.46 -3.97
C GLY A 60 1.99 16.76 -5.44
N ILE A 61 2.90 16.02 -6.07
CA ILE A 61 3.18 16.17 -7.50
C ILE A 61 2.30 15.23 -8.30
N THR A 62 1.56 15.79 -9.25
CA THR A 62 0.67 15.04 -10.14
C THR A 62 1.40 13.93 -10.88
N TRP A 63 0.79 12.77 -10.92
CA TRP A 63 1.23 11.63 -11.71
C TRP A 63 0.69 11.76 -13.12
N ASP A 64 1.55 12.21 -14.02
CA ASP A 64 1.25 12.41 -15.44
C ASP A 64 2.23 11.58 -16.27
N TYR A 65 1.97 10.29 -16.36
CA TYR A 65 2.76 9.36 -17.17
C TYR A 65 1.89 8.79 -18.29
N PRO A 66 2.37 8.81 -19.53
CA PRO A 66 1.59 8.38 -20.69
C PRO A 66 1.29 6.88 -20.70
N HIS A 67 2.15 6.09 -20.04
CA HIS A 67 2.01 4.64 -19.99
C HIS A 67 2.21 4.14 -18.55
N MET A 68 1.29 3.31 -18.10
CA MET A 68 1.34 2.67 -16.80
C MET A 68 0.95 1.21 -16.91
N LEU A 69 1.63 0.34 -16.17
CA LEU A 69 1.40 -1.09 -16.15
C LEU A 69 -0.07 -1.47 -15.91
N PRO A 70 -0.80 -0.89 -14.93
CA PRO A 70 -2.20 -1.23 -14.72
C PRO A 70 -3.09 -0.90 -15.92
N ALA A 71 -2.82 0.24 -16.60
CA ALA A 71 -3.54 0.61 -17.81
C ALA A 71 -3.27 -0.38 -18.94
N ALA A 72 -2.00 -0.72 -19.18
CA ALA A 72 -1.62 -1.67 -20.22
C ALA A 72 -2.24 -3.06 -20.00
N LEU A 73 -2.33 -3.51 -18.74
CA LEU A 73 -3.00 -4.77 -18.40
C LEU A 73 -4.50 -4.68 -18.63
N SER A 74 -5.16 -3.58 -18.24
CA SER A 74 -6.58 -3.36 -18.49
C SER A 74 -6.90 -3.33 -20.00
N ASP A 75 -6.08 -2.65 -20.78
CA ASP A 75 -6.21 -2.61 -22.25
C ASP A 75 -5.98 -3.98 -22.89
N GLY A 76 -5.13 -4.80 -22.25
CA GLY A 76 -4.91 -6.20 -22.62
C GLY A 76 -6.03 -7.17 -22.22
N GLY A 77 -7.11 -6.66 -21.60
CA GLY A 77 -8.27 -7.45 -21.19
C GLY A 77 -8.17 -8.08 -19.81
N TYR A 78 -7.18 -7.72 -19.01
CA TYR A 78 -7.08 -8.16 -17.61
C TYR A 78 -7.98 -7.30 -16.72
N HIS A 79 -8.63 -7.93 -15.74
CA HIS A 79 -9.26 -7.20 -14.65
C HIS A 79 -8.17 -6.77 -13.65
N THR A 80 -8.14 -5.48 -13.32
CA THR A 80 -7.08 -4.91 -12.47
C THR A 80 -7.66 -4.24 -11.24
N GLU A 81 -7.14 -4.59 -10.07
CA GLU A 81 -7.50 -3.99 -8.80
C GLU A 81 -6.29 -3.58 -7.99
N MET A 82 -6.38 -2.45 -7.32
CA MET A 82 -5.41 -2.00 -6.34
C MET A 82 -5.98 -2.18 -4.94
N VAL A 83 -5.32 -2.97 -4.09
CA VAL A 83 -5.68 -3.13 -2.68
C VAL A 83 -4.55 -2.63 -1.80
N GLY A 84 -4.86 -1.79 -0.83
CA GLY A 84 -3.90 -1.26 0.14
C GLY A 84 -3.29 0.08 -0.27
N LYS A 85 -1.98 0.27 -0.05
CA LYS A 85 -1.32 1.57 -0.24
C LYS A 85 -0.99 1.86 -1.69
N MET A 86 -1.50 2.95 -2.21
CA MET A 86 -1.19 3.43 -3.57
C MET A 86 -0.24 4.64 -3.59
N HIS A 87 -0.45 5.63 -2.73
CA HIS A 87 0.42 6.79 -2.54
C HIS A 87 0.69 7.60 -3.82
N VAL A 88 -0.35 7.85 -4.59
CA VAL A 88 -0.30 8.67 -5.79
C VAL A 88 -0.90 10.05 -5.54
N HIS A 89 -0.62 11.01 -6.42
CA HIS A 89 -1.27 12.31 -6.42
C HIS A 89 -1.81 12.63 -7.84
N PRO A 90 -3.03 13.17 -7.98
CA PRO A 90 -4.00 13.41 -6.90
C PRO A 90 -4.49 12.11 -6.24
N PRO A 91 -4.98 12.18 -5.00
CA PRO A 91 -5.63 11.03 -4.36
C PRO A 91 -6.72 10.44 -5.26
N LEU A 92 -6.87 9.11 -5.25
CA LEU A 92 -7.80 8.36 -6.10
C LEU A 92 -7.51 8.40 -7.61
N TYR A 93 -6.36 8.93 -8.03
CA TYR A 93 -5.94 8.77 -9.42
C TYR A 93 -5.67 7.28 -9.72
N ARG A 94 -6.38 6.73 -10.67
CA ARG A 94 -6.45 5.28 -10.88
C ARG A 94 -5.19 4.63 -11.47
N CYS A 95 -4.35 5.38 -12.13
CA CYS A 95 -3.18 4.84 -12.87
C CYS A 95 -3.53 3.72 -13.87
N GLY A 96 -4.81 3.58 -14.23
CA GLY A 96 -5.32 2.52 -15.09
C GLY A 96 -5.95 1.32 -14.36
N PHE A 97 -5.95 1.28 -13.05
CA PHE A 97 -6.71 0.27 -12.30
C PHE A 97 -8.22 0.44 -12.51
N GLN A 98 -8.92 -0.66 -12.72
CA GLN A 98 -10.39 -0.67 -12.85
C GLN A 98 -11.06 -0.46 -11.50
N ASN A 99 -10.54 -1.06 -10.44
CA ASN A 99 -11.02 -0.90 -9.08
C ASN A 99 -9.88 -0.56 -8.12
N MET A 100 -10.26 0.10 -7.02
CA MET A 100 -9.32 0.47 -5.96
C MET A 100 -9.98 0.36 -4.59
N THR A 101 -9.34 -0.36 -3.69
CA THR A 101 -9.73 -0.54 -2.28
C THR A 101 -8.54 -0.11 -1.43
N LEU A 102 -8.49 1.18 -1.08
CA LEU A 102 -7.28 1.85 -0.62
C LEU A 102 -7.17 1.95 0.91
N HIS A 103 -5.92 1.85 1.37
CA HIS A 103 -5.49 2.24 2.70
C HIS A 103 -4.10 2.86 2.60
N ASP A 104 -4.04 4.18 2.53
CA ASP A 104 -2.78 4.94 2.45
C ASP A 104 -2.18 5.24 3.85
N GLY A 105 -2.76 4.72 4.91
CA GLY A 105 -2.26 4.88 6.27
C GLY A 105 -2.27 6.33 6.73
N TYR A 106 -1.14 6.78 7.29
CA TYR A 106 -1.01 8.13 7.85
C TYR A 106 -0.87 9.26 6.81
N ILE A 107 -0.85 8.96 5.52
CA ILE A 107 -0.60 9.95 4.46
C ILE A 107 -1.67 11.05 4.45
N GLY A 108 -2.92 10.70 4.73
CA GLY A 108 -4.01 11.65 4.82
C GLY A 108 -3.77 12.81 5.79
N TYR A 109 -3.13 12.52 6.94
CA TYR A 109 -2.81 13.54 7.95
C TYR A 109 -1.79 14.56 7.45
N TYR A 110 -0.82 14.13 6.66
CA TYR A 110 0.22 15.01 6.13
C TYR A 110 -0.28 15.87 4.98
N ARG A 111 -1.23 15.37 4.19
CA ARG A 111 -1.76 16.08 3.02
C ARG A 111 -2.72 17.22 3.37
N ASN A 112 -3.38 17.13 4.51
CA ASN A 112 -4.33 18.15 4.93
C ASN A 112 -4.26 18.42 6.45
N PRO A 113 -3.18 19.06 6.94
CA PRO A 113 -2.94 19.25 8.37
C PRO A 113 -3.98 20.15 9.05
N ASN A 114 -4.78 20.91 8.30
CA ASN A 114 -5.78 21.84 8.83
C ASN A 114 -7.18 21.22 8.96
N ALA A 115 -7.43 20.05 8.37
CA ALA A 115 -8.69 19.37 8.56
C ALA A 115 -8.74 18.66 9.92
N PRO A 116 -9.90 18.52 10.55
CA PRO A 116 -10.03 17.70 11.75
C PRO A 116 -9.50 16.29 11.47
N ALA A 117 -8.70 15.75 12.39
CA ALA A 117 -8.07 14.44 12.20
C ALA A 117 -9.06 13.34 11.79
N LYS A 118 -10.29 13.40 12.31
CA LYS A 118 -11.37 12.47 11.98
C LYS A 118 -11.92 12.57 10.54
N GLU A 119 -11.67 13.67 9.84
CA GLU A 119 -12.20 13.91 8.49
C GLU A 119 -11.17 13.69 7.38
N HIS A 120 -9.87 13.70 7.72
CA HIS A 120 -8.77 13.69 6.75
C HIS A 120 -8.76 12.48 5.83
N GLN A 121 -9.22 11.33 6.29
CA GLN A 121 -9.05 10.05 5.62
C GLN A 121 -10.36 9.44 5.11
N LEU A 122 -11.50 9.85 5.65
CA LEU A 122 -12.81 9.26 5.30
C LEU A 122 -13.10 9.27 3.80
N PHE A 123 -12.56 10.25 3.09
CA PHE A 123 -12.85 10.44 1.68
C PHE A 123 -11.97 9.59 0.74
N HIS A 124 -10.78 9.18 1.20
CA HIS A 124 -9.78 8.53 0.36
C HIS A 124 -9.34 7.17 0.86
N ASP A 125 -9.84 6.73 2.03
CA ASP A 125 -9.38 5.54 2.71
C ASP A 125 -10.54 4.57 2.96
N SER A 126 -10.59 3.51 2.17
CA SER A 126 -11.61 2.46 2.26
C SER A 126 -11.51 1.71 3.60
N TYR A 127 -10.28 1.48 4.07
CA TYR A 127 -10.05 0.78 5.34
C TYR A 127 -10.56 1.58 6.53
N LEU A 128 -10.26 2.87 6.62
CA LEU A 128 -10.68 3.67 7.76
C LEU A 128 -12.20 3.77 7.86
N HIS A 129 -12.87 3.91 6.71
CA HIS A 129 -14.33 3.85 6.67
C HIS A 129 -14.86 2.51 7.19
N TRP A 130 -14.27 1.39 6.72
CA TRP A 130 -14.63 0.05 7.17
C TRP A 130 -14.35 -0.15 8.67
N LEU A 131 -13.19 0.32 9.17
CA LEU A 131 -12.84 0.22 10.60
C LEU A 131 -13.86 0.96 11.47
N LYS A 132 -14.25 2.17 11.09
CA LYS A 132 -15.25 2.96 11.81
C LYS A 132 -16.63 2.29 11.83
N CYS A 133 -17.03 1.66 10.75
CA CYS A 133 -18.27 0.89 10.70
C CYS A 133 -18.24 -0.34 11.63
N ARG A 134 -17.06 -0.94 11.82
CA ARG A 134 -16.89 -2.17 12.60
C ARG A 134 -16.62 -1.90 14.09
N CYS A 135 -15.79 -0.92 14.40
CA CYS A 135 -15.27 -0.66 15.75
C CYS A 135 -15.85 0.60 16.41
N GLY A 136 -16.67 1.35 15.68
CA GLY A 136 -17.28 2.62 16.16
C GLY A 136 -16.69 3.84 15.45
N TYR A 137 -17.49 4.90 15.39
CA TYR A 137 -17.17 6.12 14.63
C TYR A 137 -15.85 6.79 15.04
N ASP A 138 -15.47 6.67 16.29
CA ASP A 138 -14.24 7.24 16.84
C ASP A 138 -12.99 6.38 16.56
N ALA A 139 -13.14 5.16 16.05
CA ALA A 139 -12.02 4.27 15.76
C ALA A 139 -11.05 4.87 14.72
N ASP A 140 -9.76 4.77 15.00
CA ASP A 140 -8.70 5.30 14.15
C ASP A 140 -7.46 4.39 14.13
N VAL A 141 -6.64 4.52 13.08
CA VAL A 141 -5.36 3.82 12.96
C VAL A 141 -4.35 4.24 14.03
N ASN A 142 -4.53 5.43 14.61
CA ASN A 142 -3.67 5.99 15.65
C ASN A 142 -4.03 5.54 17.07
N ASP A 143 -5.08 4.78 17.27
CA ASP A 143 -5.57 4.43 18.62
C ASP A 143 -4.61 3.53 19.40
N ALA A 144 -3.67 2.88 18.74
CA ALA A 144 -2.53 2.25 19.40
C ALA A 144 -1.57 3.26 20.04
N GLY A 145 -1.73 4.57 19.78
CA GLY A 145 -0.87 5.63 20.26
C GLY A 145 0.56 5.53 19.70
N LEU A 146 0.67 5.08 18.46
CA LEU A 146 1.92 5.03 17.71
C LEU A 146 1.88 6.06 16.58
N GLU A 147 2.99 6.75 16.38
CA GLU A 147 3.21 7.59 15.19
C GLU A 147 3.75 6.75 14.02
N CYS A 148 3.63 7.24 12.80
CA CYS A 148 4.08 6.54 11.60
C CYS A 148 5.58 6.18 11.57
N ASN A 149 6.41 6.88 12.33
CA ASN A 149 7.85 6.64 12.48
C ASN A 149 8.23 6.13 13.89
N SER A 150 7.28 5.59 14.64
CA SER A 150 7.55 5.06 15.98
C SER A 150 8.41 3.81 15.92
N PHE A 151 9.41 3.73 16.79
CA PHE A 151 10.20 2.52 17.05
C PHE A 151 9.59 1.63 18.15
N LEU A 152 8.44 2.04 18.70
CA LEU A 152 7.75 1.28 19.74
C LEU A 152 6.84 0.22 19.12
N VAL A 153 6.68 -0.87 19.83
CA VAL A 153 5.71 -1.92 19.52
C VAL A 153 4.60 -1.84 20.57
N LYS A 154 3.35 -1.82 20.10
CA LYS A 154 2.16 -1.87 20.97
C LYS A 154 1.14 -2.83 20.39
N PRO A 155 0.30 -3.44 21.25
CA PRO A 155 -0.83 -4.23 20.78
C PRO A 155 -1.80 -3.38 19.93
N TRP A 156 -2.40 -4.01 18.93
CA TRP A 156 -3.53 -3.42 18.22
C TRP A 156 -4.73 -3.32 19.19
N PRO A 157 -5.41 -2.15 19.27
CA PRO A 157 -6.44 -1.94 20.31
C PRO A 157 -7.77 -2.61 20.01
N TYR A 158 -7.97 -3.13 18.82
CA TYR A 158 -9.20 -3.77 18.37
C TYR A 158 -8.99 -5.26 18.11
N ASP A 159 -10.03 -5.94 17.61
CA ASP A 159 -9.93 -7.32 17.14
C ASP A 159 -8.84 -7.46 16.07
N GLU A 160 -8.05 -8.54 16.15
CA GLU A 160 -6.92 -8.79 15.24
C GLU A 160 -7.34 -8.78 13.77
N MET A 161 -8.53 -9.29 13.45
CA MET A 161 -9.05 -9.27 12.09
C MET A 161 -9.38 -7.87 11.57
N SER A 162 -9.41 -6.88 12.47
CA SER A 162 -9.55 -5.46 12.09
C SER A 162 -8.20 -4.77 11.86
N HIS A 163 -7.07 -5.44 12.07
CA HIS A 163 -5.76 -4.87 11.77
C HIS A 163 -5.61 -4.60 10.26
N PRO A 164 -4.99 -3.47 9.85
CA PRO A 164 -4.84 -3.11 8.43
C PRO A 164 -4.26 -4.21 7.55
N THR A 165 -3.30 -4.97 8.08
CA THR A 165 -2.70 -6.11 7.36
C THR A 165 -3.73 -7.19 7.04
N ASN A 166 -4.53 -7.62 8.05
CA ASN A 166 -5.55 -8.64 7.85
C ASN A 166 -6.66 -8.16 6.92
N TRP A 167 -7.05 -6.89 7.04
CA TRP A 167 -8.02 -6.29 6.13
C TRP A 167 -7.52 -6.30 4.68
N THR A 168 -6.29 -5.84 4.43
CA THR A 168 -5.69 -5.83 3.09
C THR A 168 -5.63 -7.24 2.48
N VAL A 169 -5.24 -8.24 3.27
CA VAL A 169 -5.24 -9.64 2.83
C VAL A 169 -6.66 -10.11 2.50
N SER A 170 -7.65 -9.80 3.36
CA SER A 170 -9.05 -10.20 3.16
C SER A 170 -9.65 -9.56 1.91
N GLU A 171 -9.37 -8.27 1.66
CA GLU A 171 -9.83 -7.60 0.44
C GLU A 171 -9.15 -8.18 -0.81
N SER A 172 -7.85 -8.52 -0.73
CA SER A 172 -7.14 -9.17 -1.83
C SER A 172 -7.70 -10.57 -2.16
N ILE A 173 -8.02 -11.37 -1.12
CA ILE A 173 -8.66 -12.68 -1.31
C ILE A 173 -10.06 -12.54 -1.91
N ARG A 174 -10.81 -11.48 -1.54
CA ARG A 174 -12.14 -11.24 -2.11
C ARG A 174 -12.08 -10.93 -3.60
N PHE A 175 -11.02 -10.29 -4.04
CA PHE A 175 -10.80 -10.00 -5.46
C PHE A 175 -10.48 -11.27 -6.28
N LEU A 176 -9.71 -12.20 -5.74
CA LEU A 176 -9.33 -13.47 -6.39
C LEU A 176 -10.51 -14.45 -6.52
#